data_5eb9fce48a2e289000999aa84a17b7e2
#
_entry.id   5eb9fce48a2e289000999aa84a17b7e2
#
_cell.length_a   1.000
_cell.length_b   1.000
_cell.length_c   1.000
_cell.angle_alpha   90.00
_cell.angle_beta   90.00
_cell.angle_gamma   90.00
#
_symmetry.space_group_name_H-M   'P 1'
#
loop_
_entity.id
_entity.type
_entity.pdbx_description
1 polymer ?
#
loop_
_entity_poly.entity_id
_entity_poly.type
_entity_poly.pdbx_seq_one_letter_code
_entity_poly.pdbx_strand_id
1 'polypeptide(L)'
;MSAGPRLQRALAAPAAALLATLMASACAPPAPRNTGVYLLLDTSGTYSQELEKAEQIINYTLTRLDALDSLAVARIDTGSFSERDIIAKVTLDDRPSTANLQKRQFAETVGGFLDGVDSSPHTDITGGLLQAVEFLNEKNPGRKTIFIFSDLKEDLEPGYVRDIPLPLAGFEVVALNVTKLRSDNVDPREYLDRLEAWRKRVEAEGGTWRVINDLDRLEGLLSAART
;
A
#
# COMPACT_ATOMS: atom_id res chain seq x y z
N MET A 1 -1.47 1.80 -79.36
CA MET A 1 -1.10 2.75 -78.29
C MET A 1 -1.46 2.11 -76.99
N SER A 2 -0.45 1.65 -76.26
CA SER A 2 -0.54 0.82 -75.03
C SER A 2 -0.56 1.71 -73.82
N ALA A 3 -1.62 1.62 -72.96
CA ALA A 3 -1.68 2.25 -71.67
C ALA A 3 -1.25 1.23 -70.57
N GLY A 4 -0.11 1.49 -69.95
CA GLY A 4 0.52 0.58 -68.99
C GLY A 4 -0.06 0.59 -67.58
N PRO A 5 0.26 -0.44 -66.81
CA PRO A 5 -0.31 -0.68 -65.51
C PRO A 5 0.45 0.10 -64.42
N ARG A 6 0.00 1.29 -64.05
CA ARG A 6 0.61 2.09 -62.96
C ARG A 6 -0.30 2.34 -61.74
N LEU A 7 -1.53 1.80 -61.73
CA LEU A 7 -2.50 2.10 -60.64
C LEU A 7 -2.60 1.05 -59.52
N GLN A 8 -1.90 -0.09 -59.59
CA GLN A 8 -2.05 -1.15 -58.56
C GLN A 8 -1.01 -1.12 -57.41
N ARG A 9 0.00 -0.23 -57.50
CA ARG A 9 1.04 -0.18 -56.45
C ARG A 9 0.77 0.80 -55.26
N ALA A 10 -0.22 1.65 -55.39
CA ALA A 10 -0.46 2.70 -54.36
C ALA A 10 -1.37 2.28 -53.21
N LEU A 11 -2.08 1.13 -53.29
CA LEU A 11 -3.03 0.68 -52.26
C LEU A 11 -2.49 -0.39 -51.29
N ALA A 12 -1.31 -0.96 -51.59
CA ALA A 12 -0.73 -2.01 -50.72
C ALA A 12 0.06 -1.48 -49.53
N ALA A 13 0.57 -0.26 -49.57
CA ALA A 13 1.39 0.31 -48.50
C ALA A 13 0.62 0.67 -47.20
N PRO A 14 -0.60 1.22 -47.21
CA PRO A 14 -1.31 1.55 -46.00
C PRO A 14 -1.84 0.32 -45.24
N ALA A 15 -2.16 -0.78 -45.96
CA ALA A 15 -2.64 -2.01 -45.31
C ALA A 15 -1.54 -2.75 -44.51
N ALA A 16 -0.32 -2.76 -45.03
CA ALA A 16 0.83 -3.36 -44.33
C ALA A 16 1.25 -2.57 -43.07
N ALA A 17 1.16 -1.25 -43.13
CA ALA A 17 1.43 -0.40 -41.96
C ALA A 17 0.39 -0.57 -40.85
N LEU A 18 -0.89 -0.75 -41.20
CA LEU A 18 -1.97 -0.99 -40.23
C LEU A 18 -1.85 -2.37 -39.54
N LEU A 19 -1.40 -3.40 -40.26
CA LEU A 19 -1.18 -4.74 -39.74
C LEU A 19 0.03 -4.81 -38.78
N ALA A 20 1.08 -4.02 -39.05
CA ALA A 20 2.28 -3.94 -38.20
C ALA A 20 1.98 -3.26 -36.84
N THR A 21 1.09 -2.27 -36.82
CA THR A 21 0.68 -1.61 -35.55
C THR A 21 -0.21 -2.51 -34.69
N LEU A 22 -1.02 -3.40 -35.24
CA LEU A 22 -1.81 -4.36 -34.48
C LEU A 22 -0.96 -5.47 -33.83
N MET A 23 0.15 -5.85 -34.45
CA MET A 23 1.05 -6.89 -33.91
C MET A 23 1.93 -6.38 -32.74
N ALA A 24 2.17 -5.08 -32.61
CA ALA A 24 2.96 -4.51 -31.53
C ALA A 24 2.21 -4.49 -30.19
N SER A 25 0.87 -4.59 -30.19
CA SER A 25 0.05 -4.61 -28.96
C SER A 25 -0.05 -5.99 -28.30
N ALA A 26 0.42 -7.07 -28.93
CA ALA A 26 0.21 -8.44 -28.48
C ALA A 26 1.31 -9.00 -27.56
N CYS A 27 2.36 -8.22 -27.24
CA CYS A 27 3.52 -8.69 -26.46
C CYS A 27 3.72 -7.96 -25.12
N ALA A 28 2.68 -7.33 -24.56
CA ALA A 28 2.80 -6.89 -23.18
C ALA A 28 2.81 -8.12 -22.26
N PRO A 29 3.82 -8.30 -21.40
CA PRO A 29 3.79 -9.39 -20.43
C PRO A 29 2.53 -9.27 -19.57
N PRO A 30 1.91 -10.38 -19.17
CA PRO A 30 0.75 -10.35 -18.28
C PRO A 30 1.12 -9.60 -17.00
N ALA A 31 0.21 -8.76 -16.52
CA ALA A 31 0.40 -8.04 -15.26
C ALA A 31 0.68 -9.04 -14.12
N PRO A 32 1.60 -8.74 -13.21
CA PRO A 32 1.85 -9.58 -12.05
C PRO A 32 0.55 -9.82 -11.28
N ARG A 33 0.33 -11.03 -10.77
CA ARG A 33 -0.87 -11.39 -9.98
C ARG A 33 -0.63 -11.37 -8.48
N ASN A 34 0.63 -11.17 -8.06
CA ASN A 34 1.02 -11.10 -6.67
C ASN A 34 0.54 -9.80 -6.00
N THR A 35 0.40 -9.87 -4.70
CA THR A 35 -0.01 -8.76 -3.85
C THR A 35 1.18 -8.21 -3.07
N GLY A 36 1.28 -6.90 -3.00
CA GLY A 36 2.18 -6.21 -2.07
C GLY A 36 1.37 -5.48 -1.01
N VAL A 37 1.71 -5.71 0.24
CA VAL A 37 1.10 -5.06 1.38
C VAL A 37 2.18 -4.31 2.16
N TYR A 38 1.91 -3.06 2.48
CA TYR A 38 2.74 -2.27 3.39
C TYR A 38 1.88 -1.80 4.56
N LEU A 39 2.23 -2.15 5.78
CA LEU A 39 1.48 -1.75 6.98
C LEU A 39 2.28 -0.72 7.76
N LEU A 40 1.68 0.45 7.92
CA LEU A 40 2.15 1.54 8.75
C LEU A 40 1.53 1.44 10.13
N LEU A 41 2.36 1.36 11.14
CA LEU A 41 1.97 1.18 12.53
C LEU A 41 2.29 2.44 13.33
N ASP A 42 1.25 3.11 13.82
CA ASP A 42 1.40 4.27 14.70
C ASP A 42 1.87 3.82 16.08
N THR A 43 3.04 4.32 16.48
CA THR A 43 3.64 4.06 17.78
C THR A 43 3.57 5.27 18.72
N SER A 44 2.77 6.30 18.37
CA SER A 44 2.57 7.46 19.23
C SER A 44 1.90 7.11 20.55
N GLY A 45 2.12 7.93 21.58
CA GLY A 45 1.63 7.67 22.93
C GLY A 45 0.12 7.55 23.07
N THR A 46 -0.63 8.14 22.15
CA THR A 46 -2.10 8.03 22.11
C THR A 46 -2.58 6.68 21.56
N TYR A 47 -1.73 5.99 20.79
CA TYR A 47 -2.11 4.78 20.06
C TYR A 47 -1.45 3.50 20.57
N SER A 48 -0.48 3.59 21.48
CA SER A 48 0.27 2.44 22.02
C SER A 48 -0.60 1.34 22.65
N GLN A 49 -1.79 1.68 23.14
CA GLN A 49 -2.74 0.71 23.73
C GLN A 49 -3.45 -0.18 22.66
N GLU A 50 -3.34 0.18 21.39
CA GLU A 50 -4.00 -0.55 20.30
C GLU A 50 -3.06 -1.56 19.60
N LEU A 51 -1.79 -1.64 20.04
CA LEU A 51 -0.75 -2.46 19.39
C LEU A 51 -1.08 -3.96 19.37
N GLU A 52 -1.78 -4.47 20.37
CA GLU A 52 -2.25 -5.87 20.39
C GLU A 52 -3.21 -6.17 19.22
N LYS A 53 -4.09 -5.22 18.87
CA LYS A 53 -4.93 -5.36 17.67
C LYS A 53 -4.14 -5.29 16.39
N ALA A 54 -3.08 -4.46 16.35
CA ALA A 54 -2.19 -4.40 15.21
C ALA A 54 -1.52 -5.76 14.96
N GLU A 55 -1.03 -6.41 16.01
CA GLU A 55 -0.45 -7.74 15.93
C GLU A 55 -1.44 -8.77 15.35
N GLN A 56 -2.69 -8.76 15.83
CA GLN A 56 -3.74 -9.63 15.30
C GLN A 56 -3.99 -9.39 13.80
N ILE A 57 -4.03 -8.12 13.36
CA ILE A 57 -4.21 -7.75 11.95
C ILE A 57 -3.03 -8.21 11.11
N ILE A 58 -1.80 -8.04 11.59
CA ILE A 58 -0.58 -8.46 10.90
C ILE A 58 -0.56 -9.97 10.74
N ASN A 59 -0.81 -10.71 11.81
CA ASN A 59 -0.88 -12.17 11.80
C ASN A 59 -1.98 -12.67 10.86
N TYR A 60 -3.15 -12.04 10.89
CA TYR A 60 -4.24 -12.34 9.96
C TYR A 60 -3.79 -12.09 8.50
N THR A 61 -3.18 -10.94 8.21
CA THR A 61 -2.68 -10.60 6.88
C THR A 61 -1.69 -11.66 6.38
N LEU A 62 -0.73 -12.07 7.22
CA LEU A 62 0.23 -13.14 6.89
C LEU A 62 -0.44 -14.45 6.48
N THR A 63 -1.57 -14.83 7.10
CA THR A 63 -2.30 -16.05 6.72
C THR A 63 -2.92 -15.95 5.33
N ARG A 64 -3.18 -14.74 4.83
CA ARG A 64 -3.83 -14.47 3.56
C ARG A 64 -2.88 -14.25 2.39
N LEU A 65 -1.60 -14.07 2.66
CA LEU A 65 -0.60 -13.92 1.61
C LEU A 65 -0.23 -15.28 1.03
N ASP A 66 -0.02 -15.31 -0.29
CA ASP A 66 0.41 -16.46 -1.05
C ASP A 66 1.90 -16.36 -1.44
N ALA A 67 2.41 -17.37 -2.12
CA ALA A 67 3.76 -17.36 -2.67
C ALA A 67 3.97 -16.14 -3.58
N LEU A 68 5.16 -15.54 -3.51
CA LEU A 68 5.59 -14.34 -4.24
C LEU A 68 4.89 -13.04 -3.79
N ASP A 69 3.96 -13.08 -2.86
CA ASP A 69 3.45 -11.87 -2.23
C ASP A 69 4.51 -11.21 -1.35
N SER A 70 4.40 -9.90 -1.20
CA SER A 70 5.32 -9.11 -0.38
C SER A 70 4.59 -8.44 0.77
N LEU A 71 5.21 -8.44 1.95
CA LEU A 71 4.72 -7.72 3.12
C LEU A 71 5.86 -6.92 3.74
N ALA A 72 5.56 -5.69 4.14
CA ALA A 72 6.40 -4.93 5.06
C ALA A 72 5.55 -4.35 6.18
N VAL A 73 6.13 -4.23 7.35
CA VAL A 73 5.57 -3.49 8.50
C VAL A 73 6.60 -2.45 8.91
N ALA A 74 6.16 -1.21 9.01
CA ALA A 74 6.99 -0.11 9.48
C ALA A 74 6.25 0.69 10.55
N ARG A 75 7.03 1.27 11.49
CA ARG A 75 6.47 2.21 12.45
C ARG A 75 6.29 3.58 11.83
N ILE A 76 5.31 4.32 12.32
CA ILE A 76 5.20 5.76 12.13
C ILE A 76 5.88 6.43 13.33
N ASP A 77 6.87 7.25 13.08
CA ASP A 77 7.68 7.91 14.09
C ASP A 77 7.98 9.36 13.65
N THR A 78 8.82 10.04 14.38
CA THR A 78 9.36 11.36 14.03
C THR A 78 10.19 11.26 12.75
N GLY A 79 9.73 11.92 11.68
CA GLY A 79 10.44 11.94 10.39
C GLY A 79 10.48 10.59 9.68
N SER A 80 9.37 9.86 9.68
CA SER A 80 9.20 8.59 8.95
C SER A 80 9.45 8.81 7.44
N PHE A 81 10.27 8.24 6.84
CA PHE A 81 10.78 8.11 5.47
C PHE A 81 12.22 7.60 5.56
N SER A 82 12.36 6.53 6.35
CA SER A 82 13.65 5.92 6.60
C SER A 82 13.51 4.40 6.62
N GLU A 83 14.42 3.68 6.00
CA GLU A 83 14.49 2.22 6.10
C GLU A 83 14.64 1.72 7.55
N ARG A 84 15.10 2.58 8.47
CA ARG A 84 15.21 2.27 9.91
C ARG A 84 13.85 2.08 10.57
N ASP A 85 12.80 2.63 9.98
CA ASP A 85 11.44 2.51 10.50
C ASP A 85 10.78 1.20 10.06
N ILE A 86 11.38 0.48 9.11
CA ILE A 86 10.91 -0.84 8.69
C ILE A 86 11.27 -1.86 9.77
N ILE A 87 10.24 -2.38 10.44
CA ILE A 87 10.35 -3.40 11.49
C ILE A 87 10.67 -4.76 10.87
N ALA A 88 9.92 -5.13 9.83
CA ALA A 88 10.10 -6.37 9.08
C ALA A 88 9.66 -6.21 7.63
N LYS A 89 10.35 -6.87 6.71
CA LYS A 89 9.99 -6.95 5.29
C LYS A 89 10.29 -8.33 4.73
N VAL A 90 9.39 -8.86 3.88
CA VAL A 90 9.55 -10.17 3.24
C VAL A 90 8.90 -10.18 1.86
N THR A 91 9.50 -10.91 0.92
CA THR A 91 8.82 -11.44 -0.25
C THR A 91 8.80 -12.95 -0.08
N LEU A 92 7.61 -13.55 -0.08
CA LEU A 92 7.42 -14.97 0.18
C LEU A 92 8.00 -15.80 -0.96
N ASP A 93 8.73 -16.86 -0.59
CA ASP A 93 9.29 -17.83 -1.53
C ASP A 93 8.18 -18.60 -2.25
N ASP A 94 8.45 -19.10 -3.44
CA ASP A 94 7.52 -19.91 -4.22
C ASP A 94 7.31 -21.32 -3.62
N ARG A 95 8.24 -21.78 -2.77
CA ARG A 95 8.15 -23.06 -2.06
C ARG A 95 7.36 -22.93 -0.78
N PRO A 96 6.23 -23.65 -0.62
CA PRO A 96 5.33 -23.49 0.54
C PRO A 96 6.00 -23.65 1.90
N SER A 97 6.94 -24.58 2.03
CA SER A 97 7.67 -24.80 3.30
C SER A 97 8.53 -23.61 3.70
N THR A 98 9.21 -22.99 2.73
CA THR A 98 10.04 -21.81 2.94
C THR A 98 9.15 -20.60 3.24
N ALA A 99 8.08 -20.41 2.46
CA ALA A 99 7.12 -19.32 2.70
C ALA A 99 6.51 -19.42 4.13
N ASN A 100 6.15 -20.61 4.59
CA ASN A 100 5.62 -20.80 5.94
C ASN A 100 6.67 -20.52 7.03
N LEU A 101 7.94 -20.83 6.78
CA LEU A 101 9.03 -20.46 7.69
C LEU A 101 9.20 -18.93 7.73
N GLN A 102 9.22 -18.27 6.56
CA GLN A 102 9.32 -16.82 6.45
C GLN A 102 8.18 -16.10 7.17
N LYS A 103 6.94 -16.60 7.04
CA LYS A 103 5.79 -16.05 7.77
C LYS A 103 5.95 -16.11 9.28
N ARG A 104 6.43 -17.26 9.81
CA ARG A 104 6.70 -17.40 11.26
C ARG A 104 7.78 -16.44 11.73
N GLN A 105 8.91 -16.39 11.02
CA GLN A 105 10.01 -15.48 11.36
C GLN A 105 9.58 -14.02 11.31
N PHE A 106 8.75 -13.65 10.34
CA PHE A 106 8.19 -12.31 10.25
C PHE A 106 7.31 -11.99 11.45
N ALA A 107 6.39 -12.88 11.82
CA ALA A 107 5.51 -12.71 12.99
C ALA A 107 6.33 -12.60 14.30
N GLU A 108 7.36 -13.43 14.49
CA GLU A 108 8.25 -13.37 15.65
C GLU A 108 9.03 -12.04 15.71
N THR A 109 9.49 -11.52 14.57
CA THR A 109 10.19 -10.24 14.51
C THR A 109 9.28 -9.08 14.88
N VAL A 110 8.04 -9.07 14.34
CA VAL A 110 7.06 -8.03 14.66
C VAL A 110 6.61 -8.12 16.11
N GLY A 111 6.29 -9.32 16.63
CA GLY A 111 5.92 -9.51 18.04
C GLY A 111 6.99 -9.03 18.98
N GLY A 112 8.26 -9.41 18.75
CA GLY A 112 9.38 -8.95 19.57
C GLY A 112 9.59 -7.42 19.52
N PHE A 113 9.25 -6.75 18.41
CA PHE A 113 9.25 -5.30 18.37
C PHE A 113 8.11 -4.70 19.21
N LEU A 114 6.89 -5.25 19.08
CA LEU A 114 5.71 -4.73 19.80
C LEU A 114 5.83 -4.86 21.31
N ASP A 115 6.51 -5.90 21.80
CA ASP A 115 6.75 -6.13 23.23
C ASP A 115 7.66 -5.06 23.88
N GLY A 116 8.49 -4.38 23.09
CA GLY A 116 9.51 -3.45 23.60
C GLY A 116 9.48 -2.07 22.95
N VAL A 117 8.43 -1.71 22.19
CA VAL A 117 8.40 -0.44 21.46
C VAL A 117 8.20 0.74 22.40
N ASP A 118 9.09 1.73 22.31
CA ASP A 118 8.91 3.02 22.93
C ASP A 118 7.94 3.91 22.14
N SER A 119 7.17 4.71 22.89
CA SER A 119 6.22 5.65 22.27
C SER A 119 6.95 6.77 21.53
N SER A 120 6.55 7.01 20.26
CA SER A 120 7.00 8.16 19.49
C SER A 120 6.39 9.47 20.00
N PRO A 121 7.16 10.57 20.09
CA PRO A 121 6.62 11.89 20.41
C PRO A 121 5.84 12.54 19.25
N HIS A 122 6.10 12.13 18.01
CA HIS A 122 5.50 12.68 16.80
C HIS A 122 4.99 11.59 15.87
N THR A 123 4.14 11.98 14.91
CA THR A 123 3.47 11.05 13.99
C THR A 123 3.56 11.60 12.55
N ASP A 124 4.50 11.05 11.76
CA ASP A 124 4.73 11.43 10.36
C ASP A 124 4.10 10.39 9.40
N ILE A 125 2.79 10.42 9.25
CA ILE A 125 2.05 9.51 8.37
C ILE A 125 2.45 9.71 6.92
N THR A 126 2.65 10.95 6.50
CA THR A 126 3.02 11.28 5.12
C THR A 126 4.38 10.71 4.76
N GLY A 127 5.37 10.81 5.64
CA GLY A 127 6.69 10.18 5.45
C GLY A 127 6.58 8.66 5.33
N GLY A 128 5.77 8.04 6.20
CA GLY A 128 5.49 6.60 6.12
C GLY A 128 4.83 6.19 4.80
N LEU A 129 3.87 6.98 4.29
CA LEU A 129 3.24 6.72 2.98
C LEU A 129 4.23 6.80 1.83
N LEU A 130 5.14 7.77 1.84
CA LEU A 130 6.19 7.88 0.82
C LEU A 130 7.08 6.63 0.81
N GLN A 131 7.47 6.12 1.97
CA GLN A 131 8.26 4.91 2.07
C GLN A 131 7.49 3.67 1.61
N ALA A 132 6.19 3.58 1.95
CA ALA A 132 5.33 2.51 1.46
C ALA A 132 5.24 2.50 -0.07
N VAL A 133 5.09 3.67 -0.68
CA VAL A 133 5.06 3.83 -2.15
C VAL A 133 6.38 3.39 -2.77
N GLU A 134 7.51 3.79 -2.20
CA GLU A 134 8.84 3.40 -2.69
C GLU A 134 9.02 1.87 -2.64
N PHE A 135 8.76 1.25 -1.48
CA PHE A 135 8.85 -0.19 -1.31
C PHE A 135 7.95 -0.96 -2.29
N LEU A 136 6.68 -0.58 -2.40
CA LEU A 136 5.74 -1.28 -3.26
C LEU A 136 6.01 -1.05 -4.75
N ASN A 137 6.59 0.08 -5.13
CA ASN A 137 7.05 0.30 -6.50
C ASN A 137 8.31 -0.50 -6.82
N GLU A 138 9.25 -0.66 -5.87
CA GLU A 138 10.42 -1.53 -6.03
C GLU A 138 10.00 -3.00 -6.23
N LYS A 139 9.06 -3.51 -5.41
CA LYS A 139 8.54 -4.89 -5.54
C LYS A 139 7.65 -5.10 -6.77
N ASN A 140 7.06 -4.02 -7.26
CA ASN A 140 6.20 -3.99 -8.44
C ASN A 140 5.14 -5.12 -8.49
N PRO A 141 4.36 -5.33 -7.41
CA PRO A 141 3.29 -6.32 -7.39
C PRO A 141 2.12 -5.87 -8.28
N GLY A 142 1.27 -6.81 -8.68
CA GLY A 142 0.06 -6.50 -9.44
C GLY A 142 -0.99 -5.73 -8.64
N ARG A 143 -1.02 -5.90 -7.32
CA ARG A 143 -1.86 -5.14 -6.40
C ARG A 143 -1.01 -4.51 -5.30
N LYS A 144 -1.22 -3.22 -5.05
CA LYS A 144 -0.50 -2.43 -4.05
C LYS A 144 -1.47 -1.93 -2.99
N THR A 145 -1.32 -2.43 -1.77
CA THR A 145 -2.19 -2.05 -0.64
C THR A 145 -1.34 -1.47 0.49
N ILE A 146 -1.72 -0.30 0.98
CA ILE A 146 -1.10 0.33 2.15
C ILE A 146 -2.13 0.33 3.27
N PHE A 147 -1.81 -0.29 4.38
CA PHE A 147 -2.57 -0.23 5.62
C PHE A 147 -1.99 0.84 6.54
N ILE A 148 -2.84 1.69 7.10
CA ILE A 148 -2.47 2.69 8.10
C ILE A 148 -3.20 2.34 9.39
N PHE A 149 -2.49 1.83 10.38
CA PHE A 149 -3.01 1.54 11.71
C PHE A 149 -2.69 2.71 12.62
N SER A 150 -3.62 3.69 12.70
CA SER A 150 -3.43 4.98 13.38
C SER A 150 -4.78 5.65 13.64
N ASP A 151 -4.81 6.63 14.56
CA ASP A 151 -5.91 7.57 14.73
C ASP A 151 -5.96 8.65 13.63
N LEU A 152 -5.00 8.60 12.69
CA LEU A 152 -4.85 9.52 11.55
C LEU A 152 -4.54 10.98 11.92
N LYS A 153 -4.13 11.25 13.14
CA LYS A 153 -3.66 12.57 13.53
C LYS A 153 -2.19 12.71 13.23
N GLU A 154 -1.87 13.40 12.14
CA GLU A 154 -0.49 13.74 11.80
C GLU A 154 0.03 14.85 12.73
N ASP A 155 1.20 14.64 13.31
CA ASP A 155 1.88 15.59 14.19
C ASP A 155 3.37 15.59 13.84
N LEU A 156 3.78 16.56 13.03
CA LEU A 156 5.16 16.65 12.55
C LEU A 156 6.03 17.41 13.56
N GLU A 157 7.25 16.93 13.77
CA GLU A 157 8.25 17.66 14.52
C GLU A 157 8.53 19.03 13.87
N PRO A 158 8.70 20.11 14.66
CA PRO A 158 9.03 21.44 14.14
C PRO A 158 10.25 21.43 13.21
N GLY A 159 10.06 21.91 11.99
CA GLY A 159 11.09 21.91 10.93
C GLY A 159 10.90 20.81 9.85
N TYR A 160 10.08 19.83 10.08
CA TYR A 160 9.66 18.89 9.03
C TYR A 160 8.52 19.48 8.21
N VAL A 161 8.63 19.38 6.89
CA VAL A 161 7.60 19.78 5.94
C VAL A 161 7.29 18.60 5.03
N ARG A 162 6.01 18.24 4.93
CA ARG A 162 5.49 17.14 4.10
C ARG A 162 4.52 17.64 3.03
N ASP A 163 4.72 18.86 2.53
CA ASP A 163 3.98 19.39 1.38
C ASP A 163 4.62 18.89 0.07
N ILE A 164 4.56 17.58 -0.11
CA ILE A 164 5.08 16.88 -1.28
C ILE A 164 3.99 15.98 -1.86
N PRO A 165 3.93 15.84 -3.21
CA PRO A 165 3.00 14.92 -3.86
C PRO A 165 3.21 13.47 -3.40
N LEU A 166 2.12 12.74 -3.18
CA LEU A 166 2.10 11.32 -2.89
C LEU A 166 1.71 10.58 -4.18
N PRO A 167 2.62 9.90 -4.89
CA PRO A 167 2.28 9.22 -6.16
C PRO A 167 1.47 7.94 -5.90
N LEU A 168 0.18 8.10 -5.53
CA LEU A 168 -0.69 7.01 -5.09
C LEU A 168 -1.52 6.38 -6.23
N ALA A 169 -1.28 6.74 -7.48
CA ALA A 169 -1.98 6.12 -8.62
C ALA A 169 -1.77 4.60 -8.64
N GLY A 170 -2.89 3.84 -8.59
CA GLY A 170 -2.87 2.38 -8.52
C GLY A 170 -2.64 1.78 -7.13
N PHE A 171 -2.62 2.60 -6.09
CA PHE A 171 -2.55 2.16 -4.69
C PHE A 171 -3.93 2.14 -4.05
N GLU A 172 -4.17 1.14 -3.22
CA GLU A 172 -5.28 1.11 -2.28
C GLU A 172 -4.76 1.45 -0.88
N VAL A 173 -5.25 2.56 -0.30
CA VAL A 173 -4.91 3.00 1.04
C VAL A 173 -6.08 2.72 1.97
N VAL A 174 -5.83 1.97 3.02
CA VAL A 174 -6.85 1.51 3.97
C VAL A 174 -6.46 1.92 5.38
N ALA A 175 -7.24 2.81 5.97
CA ALA A 175 -7.09 3.14 7.37
C ALA A 175 -7.75 2.05 8.24
N LEU A 176 -6.99 1.52 9.18
CA LEU A 176 -7.39 0.43 10.07
C LEU A 176 -7.53 0.93 11.51
N ASN A 177 -8.58 0.49 12.18
CA ASN A 177 -8.81 0.75 13.60
C ASN A 177 -8.66 2.23 13.99
N VAL A 178 -9.23 3.11 13.18
CA VAL A 178 -9.18 4.56 13.47
C VAL A 178 -9.99 4.85 14.72
N THR A 179 -9.28 5.14 15.81
CA THR A 179 -9.90 5.43 17.10
C THR A 179 -10.25 6.91 17.23
N LYS A 180 -11.24 7.20 18.07
CA LYS A 180 -11.57 8.56 18.42
C LYS A 180 -10.58 9.07 19.47
N LEU A 181 -10.07 10.27 19.27
CA LEU A 181 -9.28 10.99 20.26
C LEU A 181 -10.17 11.53 21.39
N ARG A 182 -9.56 11.89 22.51
CA ARG A 182 -10.31 12.54 23.60
C ARG A 182 -10.93 13.88 23.16
N SER A 183 -10.26 14.62 22.27
CA SER A 183 -10.79 15.85 21.64
C SER A 183 -12.06 15.59 20.84
N ASP A 184 -12.16 14.45 20.16
CA ASP A 184 -13.33 14.08 19.35
C ASP A 184 -14.60 13.84 20.20
N ASN A 185 -14.45 13.64 21.52
CA ASN A 185 -15.58 13.57 22.44
C ASN A 185 -16.15 14.98 22.75
N VAL A 186 -15.34 16.02 22.57
CA VAL A 186 -15.75 17.42 22.74
C VAL A 186 -16.37 17.94 21.45
N ASP A 187 -15.74 17.69 20.28
CA ASP A 187 -16.30 17.97 18.97
C ASP A 187 -16.17 16.73 18.05
N PRO A 188 -17.25 15.95 17.89
CA PRO A 188 -17.25 14.78 17.02
C PRO A 188 -16.97 15.06 15.52
N ARG A 189 -17.09 16.34 15.09
CA ARG A 189 -16.78 16.73 13.71
C ARG A 189 -15.29 16.64 13.42
N GLU A 190 -14.41 16.87 14.39
CA GLU A 190 -12.96 16.76 14.22
C GLU A 190 -12.55 15.37 13.70
N TYR A 191 -13.19 14.32 14.21
CA TYR A 191 -12.95 12.94 13.74
C TYR A 191 -13.37 12.76 12.28
N LEU A 192 -14.56 13.24 11.91
CA LEU A 192 -15.06 13.11 10.54
C LEU A 192 -14.24 13.95 9.55
N ASP A 193 -13.86 15.16 9.95
CA ASP A 193 -13.06 16.09 9.14
C ASP A 193 -11.64 15.48 8.89
N ARG A 194 -11.07 14.82 9.88
CA ARG A 194 -9.78 14.13 9.75
C ARG A 194 -9.85 12.96 8.75
N LEU A 195 -10.89 12.12 8.84
CA LEU A 195 -11.12 11.05 7.88
C LEU A 195 -11.32 11.59 6.46
N GLU A 196 -12.12 12.64 6.33
CA GLU A 196 -12.43 13.26 5.05
C GLU A 196 -11.19 13.97 4.44
N ALA A 197 -10.34 14.59 5.25
CA ALA A 197 -9.10 15.20 4.80
C ALA A 197 -8.16 14.17 4.18
N TRP A 198 -7.98 13.02 4.85
CA TRP A 198 -7.15 11.93 4.32
C TRP A 198 -7.76 11.31 3.06
N ARG A 199 -9.08 11.10 3.03
CA ARG A 199 -9.77 10.62 1.84
C ARG A 199 -9.50 11.52 0.63
N LYS A 200 -9.74 12.83 0.78
CA LYS A 200 -9.53 13.81 -0.29
C LYS A 200 -8.08 13.83 -0.76
N ARG A 201 -7.13 13.77 0.16
CA ARG A 201 -5.70 13.76 -0.15
C ARG A 201 -5.32 12.53 -0.97
N VAL A 202 -5.71 11.34 -0.53
CA VAL A 202 -5.40 10.08 -1.23
C VAL A 202 -6.04 10.03 -2.61
N GLU A 203 -7.32 10.41 -2.72
CA GLU A 203 -8.06 10.40 -3.99
C GLU A 203 -7.52 11.47 -4.97
N ALA A 204 -7.13 12.64 -4.49
CA ALA A 204 -6.52 13.68 -5.33
C ALA A 204 -5.18 13.23 -5.94
N GLU A 205 -4.46 12.36 -5.27
CA GLU A 205 -3.18 11.77 -5.73
C GLU A 205 -3.37 10.44 -6.51
N GLY A 206 -4.62 10.12 -6.87
CA GLY A 206 -4.98 8.98 -7.73
C GLY A 206 -5.09 7.63 -7.02
N GLY A 207 -5.01 7.61 -5.70
CA GLY A 207 -5.23 6.40 -4.88
C GLY A 207 -6.71 6.13 -4.62
N THR A 208 -7.00 4.95 -4.06
CA THR A 208 -8.33 4.62 -3.51
C THR A 208 -8.26 4.62 -1.99
N TRP A 209 -9.32 5.09 -1.33
CA TRP A 209 -9.38 5.21 0.12
C TRP A 209 -10.47 4.35 0.74
N ARG A 210 -10.16 3.65 1.83
CA ARG A 210 -11.13 2.93 2.66
C ARG A 210 -10.82 3.11 4.15
N VAL A 211 -11.86 2.92 4.98
CA VAL A 211 -11.74 2.84 6.44
C VAL A 211 -12.35 1.52 6.91
N ILE A 212 -11.60 0.76 7.69
CA ILE A 212 -12.00 -0.54 8.23
C ILE A 212 -11.69 -0.56 9.72
N ASN A 213 -12.72 -0.60 10.55
CA ASN A 213 -12.60 -0.62 12.01
C ASN A 213 -12.97 -1.99 12.63
N ASP A 214 -13.26 -2.99 11.80
CA ASP A 214 -13.55 -4.36 12.24
C ASP A 214 -12.80 -5.40 11.38
N LEU A 215 -12.45 -6.53 12.00
CA LEU A 215 -11.71 -7.61 11.35
C LEU A 215 -12.53 -8.33 10.27
N ASP A 216 -13.85 -8.41 10.39
CA ASP A 216 -14.69 -9.11 9.41
C ASP A 216 -14.67 -8.41 8.05
N ARG A 217 -14.65 -7.07 8.06
CA ARG A 217 -14.50 -6.27 6.84
C ARG A 217 -13.10 -6.36 6.24
N LEU A 218 -12.08 -6.49 7.09
CA LEU A 218 -10.71 -6.73 6.61
C LEU A 218 -10.62 -8.08 5.91
N GLU A 219 -11.30 -9.11 6.42
CA GLU A 219 -11.41 -10.41 5.77
C GLU A 219 -11.99 -10.30 4.36
N GLY A 220 -13.09 -9.57 4.20
CA GLY A 220 -13.72 -9.31 2.91
C GLY A 220 -12.76 -8.64 1.91
N LEU A 221 -11.98 -7.66 2.37
CA LEU A 221 -10.99 -6.96 1.53
C LEU A 221 -9.89 -7.90 1.03
N LEU A 222 -9.27 -8.67 1.93
CA LEU A 222 -8.17 -9.58 1.60
C LEU A 222 -8.62 -10.80 0.79
N SER A 223 -9.88 -11.22 0.91
CA SER A 223 -10.46 -12.31 0.14
C SER A 223 -10.84 -11.89 -1.28
N ALA A 224 -11.37 -10.68 -1.46
CA ALA A 224 -11.69 -10.12 -2.79
C ALA A 224 -10.43 -9.88 -3.65
N ALA A 225 -9.26 -9.90 -3.05
CA ALA A 225 -7.97 -9.81 -3.75
C ALA A 225 -7.63 -11.04 -4.60
N ARG A 226 -8.36 -12.16 -4.43
CA ARG A 226 -8.05 -13.47 -5.04
C ARG A 226 -8.92 -13.82 -6.24
N THR A 227 -9.94 -13.02 -6.53
CA THR A 227 -10.84 -13.21 -7.68
C THR A 227 -10.45 -12.30 -8.84
#